data_96e446746d0c58e035a385f4f34da55f
#
_entry.id   96e446746d0c58e035a385f4f34da55f
#
_cell.length_a   1.000
_cell.length_b   1.000
_cell.length_c   1.000
_cell.angle_alpha   90.00
_cell.angle_beta   90.00
_cell.angle_gamma   90.00
#
_symmetry.space_group_name_H-M   'P 1'
#
loop_
_entity.id
_entity.type
_entity.pdbx_description
1 polymer ?
#
loop_
_entity_poly.entity_id
_entity_poly.type
_entity_poly.pdbx_seq_one_letter_code
_entity_poly.pdbx_strand_id
1 'polypeptide(L)'
;MSNEAALQEKQIEMAKELLFSGERLPSFAQGLFIGQFDAARVFPFPVVNAAEKDRADEFCKRLNAWMDTAVDADAIDRTANIPDSVVRGLGDLGVLGCTISKEYGGLEFSHYAYCRMVE
;
A
#
# COMPACT_ATOMS: atom_id res chain seq x y z
N MET A 1 -14.74 2.69 -42.83
CA MET A 1 -14.33 2.57 -41.42
C MET A 1 -14.98 1.29 -40.93
N SER A 2 -14.17 0.33 -40.42
CA SER A 2 -14.64 -1.02 -40.16
C SER A 2 -15.52 -1.08 -38.90
N ASN A 3 -16.51 -1.96 -38.94
CA ASN A 3 -17.44 -2.24 -37.83
C ASN A 3 -16.71 -2.61 -36.52
N GLU A 4 -15.47 -3.09 -36.62
CA GLU A 4 -14.59 -3.41 -35.48
C GLU A 4 -14.12 -2.16 -34.71
N ALA A 5 -13.76 -1.08 -35.39
CA ALA A 5 -13.31 0.15 -34.75
C ALA A 5 -14.45 0.80 -33.92
N ALA A 6 -15.66 0.80 -34.48
CA ALA A 6 -16.84 1.30 -33.79
C ALA A 6 -17.25 0.43 -32.58
N LEU A 7 -17.01 -0.88 -32.64
CA LEU A 7 -17.25 -1.80 -31.53
C LEU A 7 -16.22 -1.61 -30.41
N GLN A 8 -14.95 -1.42 -30.77
CA GLN A 8 -13.88 -1.11 -29.80
C GLN A 8 -14.11 0.23 -29.11
N GLU A 9 -14.50 1.25 -29.82
CA GLU A 9 -14.83 2.56 -29.25
C GLU A 9 -15.98 2.47 -28.24
N LYS A 10 -17.04 1.73 -28.57
CA LYS A 10 -18.17 1.48 -27.68
C LYS A 10 -17.79 0.67 -26.44
N GLN A 11 -16.90 -0.31 -26.56
CA GLN A 11 -16.38 -1.09 -25.43
C GLN A 11 -15.50 -0.25 -24.49
N ILE A 12 -14.69 0.64 -25.04
CA ILE A 12 -13.85 1.58 -24.26
C ILE A 12 -14.75 2.59 -23.54
N GLU A 13 -15.78 3.08 -24.18
CA GLU A 13 -16.73 4.03 -23.58
C GLU A 13 -17.53 3.37 -22.43
N MET A 14 -18.02 2.16 -22.62
CA MET A 14 -18.72 1.37 -21.61
C MET A 14 -17.79 1.00 -20.43
N ALA A 15 -16.54 0.66 -20.71
CA ALA A 15 -15.53 0.42 -19.67
C ALA A 15 -15.20 1.68 -18.87
N LYS A 16 -15.12 2.84 -19.54
CA LYS A 16 -14.94 4.13 -18.88
C LYS A 16 -16.15 4.48 -17.99
N GLU A 17 -17.35 4.23 -18.46
CA GLU A 17 -18.58 4.47 -17.70
C GLU A 17 -18.66 3.57 -16.46
N LEU A 18 -18.37 2.27 -16.58
CA LEU A 18 -18.34 1.30 -15.48
C LEU A 18 -17.26 1.59 -14.44
N LEU A 19 -16.05 1.97 -14.90
CA LEU A 19 -14.91 2.22 -14.01
C LEU A 19 -14.96 3.61 -13.35
N PHE A 20 -15.72 4.55 -13.93
CA PHE A 20 -15.67 5.96 -13.56
C PHE A 20 -17.07 6.59 -13.38
N SER A 21 -18.11 5.80 -13.16
CA SER A 21 -19.50 6.25 -12.97
C SER A 21 -19.80 6.92 -11.60
N GLY A 22 -18.79 7.11 -10.74
CA GLY A 22 -18.93 7.88 -9.50
C GLY A 22 -18.60 9.37 -9.69
N GLU A 23 -19.06 10.23 -8.78
CA GLU A 23 -18.59 11.61 -8.67
C GLU A 23 -17.05 11.61 -8.61
N ARG A 24 -16.42 11.99 -9.70
CA ARG A 24 -14.95 12.05 -9.78
C ARG A 24 -14.46 13.20 -8.92
N LEU A 25 -14.02 12.88 -7.73
CA LEU A 25 -13.15 13.81 -7.02
C LEU A 25 -11.91 14.05 -7.91
N PRO A 26 -11.56 15.31 -8.19
CA PRO A 26 -10.36 15.62 -8.97
C PRO A 26 -9.15 14.90 -8.39
N SER A 27 -8.35 14.24 -9.23
CA SER A 27 -7.16 13.52 -8.77
C SER A 27 -6.14 14.53 -8.21
N PHE A 28 -5.72 14.36 -6.97
CA PHE A 28 -4.67 15.18 -6.35
C PHE A 28 -3.36 15.12 -7.15
N ALA A 29 -2.94 13.92 -7.55
CA ALA A 29 -1.74 13.72 -8.34
C ALA A 29 -1.83 14.42 -9.72
N GLN A 30 -2.97 14.28 -10.42
CA GLN A 30 -3.19 14.99 -11.68
C GLN A 30 -3.13 16.52 -11.50
N GLY A 31 -3.69 17.04 -10.40
CA GLY A 31 -3.60 18.46 -10.05
C GLY A 31 -2.16 18.93 -9.93
N LEU A 32 -1.31 18.18 -9.26
CA LEU A 32 0.12 18.51 -9.12
C LEU A 32 0.83 18.65 -10.46
N PHE A 33 0.58 17.74 -11.40
CA PHE A 33 1.20 17.78 -12.75
C PHE A 33 0.79 19.01 -13.57
N ILE A 34 -0.37 19.59 -13.31
CA ILE A 34 -0.84 20.81 -13.97
C ILE A 34 -0.65 22.08 -13.13
N GLY A 35 0.16 22.00 -12.07
CA GLY A 35 0.48 23.12 -11.18
C GLY A 35 -0.63 23.52 -10.19
N GLN A 36 -1.61 22.65 -9.95
CA GLN A 36 -2.68 22.87 -8.97
C GLN A 36 -2.38 22.07 -7.71
N PHE A 37 -2.16 22.77 -6.60
CA PHE A 37 -1.97 22.17 -5.28
C PHE A 37 -3.20 22.40 -4.39
N ASP A 38 -3.93 21.32 -4.09
CA ASP A 38 -5.05 21.36 -3.17
C ASP A 38 -4.57 21.15 -1.73
N ALA A 39 -4.23 22.25 -1.06
CA ALA A 39 -3.72 22.22 0.31
C ALA A 39 -4.71 21.60 1.31
N ALA A 40 -6.02 21.73 1.08
CA ALA A 40 -7.04 21.19 1.99
C ALA A 40 -7.03 19.65 2.06
N ARG A 41 -6.46 18.97 1.08
CA ARG A 41 -6.28 17.50 1.09
C ARG A 41 -5.05 17.04 1.85
N VAL A 42 -4.14 17.96 2.17
CA VAL A 42 -2.87 17.63 2.84
C VAL A 42 -2.85 18.21 4.25
N PHE A 43 -3.47 19.36 4.46
CA PHE A 43 -3.46 20.07 5.73
C PHE A 43 -4.87 20.22 6.33
N PRO A 44 -5.02 20.11 7.67
CA PRO A 44 -3.96 19.85 8.63
C PRO A 44 -3.40 18.43 8.47
N PHE A 45 -2.07 18.29 8.55
CA PHE A 45 -1.43 16.99 8.49
C PHE A 45 -1.87 16.13 9.68
N PRO A 46 -2.22 14.84 9.48
CA PRO A 46 -2.67 13.99 10.57
C PRO A 46 -1.59 13.90 11.67
N VAL A 47 -1.98 14.21 12.90
CA VAL A 47 -1.08 14.03 14.05
C VAL A 47 -1.15 12.57 14.48
N VAL A 48 -0.01 11.89 14.41
CA VAL A 48 0.10 10.51 14.87
C VAL A 48 0.12 10.49 16.39
N ASN A 49 -0.68 9.61 16.98
CA ASN A 49 -0.68 9.39 18.42
C ASN A 49 0.69 8.86 18.87
N ALA A 50 1.26 9.41 19.95
CA ALA A 50 2.57 9.01 20.47
C ALA A 50 2.63 7.50 20.79
N ALA A 51 1.58 6.95 21.40
CA ALA A 51 1.52 5.53 21.73
C ALA A 51 1.51 4.63 20.46
N GLU A 52 0.86 5.07 19.40
CA GLU A 52 0.88 4.37 18.10
C GLU A 52 2.26 4.44 17.46
N LYS A 53 2.91 5.59 17.53
CA LYS A 53 4.28 5.78 17.04
C LYS A 53 5.25 4.86 17.79
N ASP A 54 5.21 4.84 19.11
CA ASP A 54 6.10 4.00 19.94
C ASP A 54 5.88 2.51 19.64
N ARG A 55 4.62 2.10 19.46
CA ARG A 55 4.25 0.73 19.09
C ARG A 55 4.76 0.36 17.70
N ALA A 56 4.67 1.27 16.73
CA ALA A 56 5.21 1.06 15.40
C ALA A 56 6.74 0.96 15.41
N ASP A 57 7.41 1.86 16.11
CA ASP A 57 8.88 1.88 16.23
C ASP A 57 9.41 0.60 16.90
N GLU A 58 8.74 0.10 17.94
CA GLU A 58 9.09 -1.17 18.59
C GLU A 58 8.88 -2.37 17.66
N PHE A 59 7.79 -2.37 16.91
CA PHE A 59 7.53 -3.42 15.93
C PHE A 59 8.57 -3.42 14.80
N CYS A 60 8.91 -2.25 14.26
CA CYS A 60 9.95 -2.12 13.25
C CYS A 60 11.32 -2.61 13.73
N LYS A 61 11.69 -2.34 14.99
CA LYS A 61 12.93 -2.87 15.57
C LYS A 61 12.97 -4.40 15.59
N ARG A 62 11.86 -5.04 15.97
CA ARG A 62 11.76 -6.51 15.96
C ARG A 62 11.80 -7.07 14.54
N LEU A 63 11.09 -6.43 13.63
CA LEU A 63 11.07 -6.83 12.22
C LEU A 63 12.46 -6.75 11.61
N ASN A 64 13.17 -5.63 11.78
CA ASN A 64 14.52 -5.45 11.26
C ASN A 64 15.49 -6.47 11.83
N ALA A 65 15.47 -6.68 13.16
CA ALA A 65 16.34 -7.68 13.80
C ALA A 65 16.09 -9.11 13.29
N TRP A 66 14.85 -9.45 12.97
CA TRP A 66 14.51 -10.72 12.33
C TRP A 66 14.98 -10.75 10.88
N MET A 67 14.75 -9.70 10.11
CA MET A 67 15.16 -9.62 8.70
C MET A 67 16.67 -9.76 8.55
N ASP A 68 17.46 -9.12 9.40
CA ASP A 68 18.93 -9.20 9.40
C ASP A 68 19.46 -10.64 9.53
N THR A 69 18.69 -11.53 10.15
CA THR A 69 19.10 -12.91 10.38
C THR A 69 18.44 -13.93 9.46
N ALA A 70 17.24 -13.64 8.97
CA ALA A 70 16.40 -14.59 8.24
C ALA A 70 16.33 -14.33 6.73
N VAL A 71 16.73 -13.14 6.26
CA VAL A 71 16.57 -12.71 4.87
C VAL A 71 17.93 -12.50 4.21
N ASP A 72 18.23 -13.30 3.19
CA ASP A 72 19.36 -13.06 2.29
C ASP A 72 18.83 -12.31 1.04
N ALA A 73 18.87 -10.97 1.12
CA ALA A 73 18.38 -10.11 0.05
C ALA A 73 19.14 -10.33 -1.27
N ASP A 74 20.46 -10.56 -1.21
CA ASP A 74 21.29 -10.81 -2.38
C ASP A 74 20.93 -12.14 -3.06
N ALA A 75 20.62 -13.18 -2.29
CA ALA A 75 20.17 -14.44 -2.84
C ALA A 75 18.79 -14.31 -3.49
N ILE A 76 17.86 -13.60 -2.86
CA ILE A 76 16.52 -13.33 -3.40
C ILE A 76 16.62 -12.57 -4.72
N ASP A 77 17.45 -11.53 -4.78
CA ASP A 77 17.64 -10.75 -6.00
C ASP A 77 18.25 -11.60 -7.15
N ARG A 78 19.28 -12.40 -6.86
CA ARG A 78 19.91 -13.29 -7.86
C ARG A 78 18.98 -14.38 -8.38
N THR A 79 18.14 -14.93 -7.52
CA THR A 79 17.29 -16.09 -7.87
C THR A 79 15.89 -15.70 -8.30
N ALA A 80 15.50 -14.42 -8.10
CA ALA A 80 14.13 -13.90 -8.25
C ALA A 80 13.09 -14.78 -7.51
N ASN A 81 13.49 -15.36 -6.37
CA ASN A 81 12.67 -16.25 -5.57
C ASN A 81 12.76 -15.91 -4.09
N ILE A 82 11.61 -15.67 -3.45
CA ILE A 82 11.52 -15.46 -2.01
C ILE A 82 11.27 -16.83 -1.36
N PRO A 83 12.16 -17.30 -0.46
CA PRO A 83 11.97 -18.59 0.22
C PRO A 83 10.68 -18.63 1.04
N ASP A 84 10.01 -19.78 1.04
CA ASP A 84 8.79 -19.98 1.85
C ASP A 84 9.00 -19.71 3.34
N SER A 85 10.21 -19.93 3.85
CA SER A 85 10.57 -19.64 5.24
C SER A 85 10.49 -18.15 5.55
N VAL A 86 10.85 -17.28 4.61
CA VAL A 86 10.75 -15.82 4.73
C VAL A 86 9.28 -15.40 4.75
N VAL A 87 8.47 -15.92 3.82
CA VAL A 87 7.03 -15.61 3.77
C VAL A 87 6.33 -16.06 5.05
N ARG A 88 6.63 -17.27 5.55
CA ARG A 88 6.07 -17.77 6.81
C ARG A 88 6.50 -16.91 8.00
N GLY A 89 7.79 -16.57 8.09
CA GLY A 89 8.30 -15.71 9.16
C GLY A 89 7.65 -14.32 9.19
N LEU A 90 7.41 -13.70 8.04
CA LEU A 90 6.63 -12.46 7.94
C LEU A 90 5.18 -12.65 8.43
N GLY A 91 4.58 -13.82 8.10
CA GLY A 91 3.26 -14.19 8.61
C GLY A 91 3.24 -14.36 10.12
N ASP A 92 4.21 -15.10 10.70
CA ASP A 92 4.33 -15.35 12.13
C ASP A 92 4.56 -14.05 12.93
N LEU A 93 5.29 -13.10 12.35
CA LEU A 93 5.43 -11.74 12.91
C LEU A 93 4.15 -10.90 12.80
N GLY A 94 3.21 -11.30 11.95
CA GLY A 94 1.96 -10.58 11.70
C GLY A 94 2.06 -9.46 10.66
N VAL A 95 3.18 -9.36 9.93
CA VAL A 95 3.39 -8.31 8.91
C VAL A 95 2.34 -8.38 7.83
N LEU A 96 1.99 -9.60 7.37
CA LEU A 96 1.03 -9.81 6.27
C LEU A 96 -0.40 -9.41 6.65
N GLY A 97 -0.71 -9.30 7.94
CA GLY A 97 -2.00 -8.85 8.47
C GLY A 97 -1.90 -7.59 9.32
N CYS A 98 -0.87 -6.77 9.14
CA CYS A 98 -0.56 -5.68 10.07
C CYS A 98 -1.67 -4.62 10.18
N THR A 99 -2.41 -4.33 9.12
CA THR A 99 -3.54 -3.37 9.11
C THR A 99 -4.91 -4.03 9.36
N ILE A 100 -4.96 -5.35 9.41
CA ILE A 100 -6.19 -6.10 9.69
C ILE A 100 -6.59 -5.91 11.15
N SER A 101 -7.89 -5.79 11.41
CA SER A 101 -8.44 -5.68 12.75
C SER A 101 -8.06 -6.89 13.61
N LYS A 102 -7.86 -6.65 14.91
CA LYS A 102 -7.55 -7.70 15.90
C LYS A 102 -8.61 -8.77 16.01
N GLU A 103 -9.87 -8.43 15.75
CA GLU A 103 -10.97 -9.42 15.75
C GLU A 103 -10.78 -10.51 14.70
N TYR A 104 -10.05 -10.21 13.61
CA TYR A 104 -9.69 -11.17 12.56
C TYR A 104 -8.25 -11.68 12.69
N GLY A 105 -7.60 -11.44 13.84
CA GLY A 105 -6.23 -11.90 14.11
C GLY A 105 -5.12 -11.00 13.57
N GLY A 106 -5.45 -9.80 13.08
CA GLY A 106 -4.47 -8.82 12.62
C GLY A 106 -3.86 -7.98 13.76
N LEU A 107 -2.93 -7.11 13.42
CA LEU A 107 -2.24 -6.23 14.39
C LEU A 107 -2.92 -4.87 14.57
N GLU A 108 -3.88 -4.53 13.70
CA GLU A 108 -4.63 -3.27 13.74
C GLU A 108 -3.72 -2.04 13.81
N PHE A 109 -2.65 -2.07 13.02
CA PHE A 109 -1.79 -0.91 12.85
C PHE A 109 -2.42 0.11 11.89
N SER A 110 -2.17 1.38 12.15
CA SER A 110 -2.55 2.47 11.27
C SER A 110 -1.77 2.45 9.96
N HIS A 111 -2.24 3.20 8.96
CA HIS A 111 -1.51 3.41 7.72
C HIS A 111 -0.13 4.05 7.93
N TYR A 112 0.01 4.88 8.98
CA TYR A 112 1.32 5.42 9.38
C TYR A 112 2.29 4.29 9.76
N ALA A 113 1.87 3.39 10.64
CA ALA A 113 2.69 2.26 11.06
C ALA A 113 3.02 1.34 9.88
N TYR A 114 2.05 1.10 8.99
CA TYR A 114 2.29 0.35 7.75
C TYR A 114 3.38 0.99 6.89
N CYS A 115 3.31 2.29 6.64
CA CYS A 115 4.34 3.00 5.87
C CYS A 115 5.73 2.89 6.50
N ARG A 116 5.79 2.93 7.84
CA ARG A 116 7.06 2.74 8.59
C ARG A 116 7.63 1.33 8.46
N MET A 117 6.78 0.32 8.27
CA MET A 117 7.23 -1.08 8.10
C MET A 117 7.78 -1.37 6.70
N VAL A 118 7.31 -0.66 5.69
CA VAL A 118 7.74 -0.87 4.28
C VAL A 118 8.86 0.08 3.84
N GLU A 119 9.24 1.03 4.69
CA GLU A 119 10.38 1.92 4.49
C GLU A 119 11.72 1.19 4.70
#